data_4e2f2497c3a37b2d58de35bf47d5559f
#
_entry.id   4e2f2497c3a37b2d58de35bf47d5559f
#
_cell.length_a   1.000
_cell.length_b   1.000
_cell.length_c   1.000
_cell.angle_alpha   90.00
_cell.angle_beta   90.00
_cell.angle_gamma   90.00
#
_symmetry.space_group_name_H-M   'P 1'
#
loop_
_entity.id
_entity.type
_entity.pdbx_description
1 polymer ?
#
loop_
_entity_poly.entity_id
_entity_poly.type
_entity_poly.pdbx_seq_one_letter_code
_entity_poly.pdbx_strand_id
1 'polypeptide(L)'
;MASHNKSEYYSAEQEQMARFAKALGHPVRIAILQLLNTQSCCYHGDMAEELPIAKSTLSQHLNELKDAGLIQGTITPPSVKYCIHKENWKLAKKLLGALLT
;
A
#
# COMPACT_ATOMS: atom_id res chain seq x y z
N MET A 1 5.21 -2.54 28.76
CA MET A 1 5.92 -3.69 28.24
C MET A 1 7.29 -3.25 27.73
N ALA A 2 8.28 -3.95 28.17
CA ALA A 2 9.56 -3.72 27.57
C ALA A 2 9.41 -3.91 26.06
N SER A 3 9.75 -2.91 25.34
CA SER A 3 9.75 -3.03 23.91
C SER A 3 10.86 -3.97 23.53
N HIS A 4 10.49 -5.12 23.05
CA HIS A 4 11.48 -5.97 22.45
C HIS A 4 11.90 -5.36 21.14
N ASN A 5 13.17 -5.34 20.90
CA ASN A 5 13.66 -5.04 19.58
C ASN A 5 13.29 -6.24 18.70
N LYS A 6 12.29 -6.08 17.88
CA LYS A 6 11.78 -7.16 17.04
C LYS A 6 12.85 -7.72 16.11
N SER A 7 13.82 -6.91 15.72
CA SER A 7 14.91 -7.35 14.86
C SER A 7 15.82 -8.39 15.52
N GLU A 8 15.75 -8.54 16.82
CA GLU A 8 16.47 -9.60 17.52
C GLU A 8 15.86 -10.98 17.28
N TYR A 9 14.56 -11.02 16.97
CA TYR A 9 13.81 -12.26 16.82
C TYR A 9 13.39 -12.54 15.41
N TYR A 10 13.27 -11.50 14.59
CA TYR A 10 12.73 -11.62 13.24
C TYR A 10 13.68 -10.96 12.25
N SER A 11 13.78 -11.56 11.07
CA SER A 11 14.61 -10.99 10.02
C SER A 11 13.99 -9.72 9.45
N ALA A 12 14.83 -8.91 8.81
CA ALA A 12 14.35 -7.72 8.13
C ALA A 12 13.31 -8.08 7.05
N GLU A 13 13.49 -9.21 6.38
CA GLU A 13 12.52 -9.68 5.39
C GLU A 13 11.19 -10.04 6.02
N GLN A 14 11.21 -10.72 7.16
CA GLN A 14 9.98 -11.05 7.87
C GLN A 14 9.22 -9.81 8.29
N GLU A 15 9.93 -8.80 8.79
CA GLU A 15 9.31 -7.54 9.19
C GLU A 15 8.73 -6.80 7.99
N GLN A 16 9.46 -6.80 6.88
CA GLN A 16 8.99 -6.16 5.65
C GLN A 16 7.75 -6.86 5.09
N MET A 17 7.74 -8.19 5.08
CA MET A 17 6.57 -8.96 4.66
C MET A 17 5.36 -8.64 5.52
N ALA A 18 5.57 -8.60 6.84
CA ALA A 18 4.49 -8.28 7.77
C ALA A 18 3.95 -6.88 7.54
N ARG A 19 4.82 -5.92 7.25
CA ARG A 19 4.39 -4.55 6.96
C ARG A 19 3.54 -4.47 5.70
N PHE A 20 3.98 -5.14 4.63
CA PHE A 20 3.20 -5.21 3.39
C PHE A 20 1.86 -5.92 3.62
N ALA A 21 1.89 -7.05 4.32
CA ALA A 21 0.67 -7.83 4.57
C ALA A 21 -0.35 -7.03 5.38
N LYS A 22 0.10 -6.27 6.36
CA LYS A 22 -0.76 -5.41 7.16
C LYS A 22 -1.46 -4.38 6.27
N ALA A 23 -0.72 -3.77 5.36
CA ALA A 23 -1.30 -2.79 4.43
C ALA A 23 -2.30 -3.43 3.47
N LEU A 24 -2.08 -4.70 3.11
CA LEU A 24 -3.00 -5.44 2.24
C LEU A 24 -4.25 -5.92 2.96
N GLY A 25 -4.29 -5.84 4.27
CA GLY A 25 -5.30 -6.51 5.08
C GLY A 25 -6.65 -5.81 5.18
N HIS A 26 -7.14 -5.22 4.08
CA HIS A 26 -8.45 -4.60 4.05
C HIS A 26 -8.99 -4.60 2.61
N PRO A 27 -10.27 -4.96 2.41
CA PRO A 27 -10.82 -5.02 1.05
C PRO A 27 -10.70 -3.72 0.26
N VAL A 28 -10.89 -2.59 0.92
CA VAL A 28 -10.77 -1.29 0.25
C VAL A 28 -9.33 -1.08 -0.25
N ARG A 29 -8.35 -1.46 0.55
CA ARG A 29 -6.95 -1.30 0.14
C ARG A 29 -6.59 -2.22 -1.02
N ILE A 30 -7.13 -3.44 -1.04
CA ILE A 30 -6.98 -4.31 -2.20
C ILE A 30 -7.60 -3.68 -3.44
N ALA A 31 -8.81 -3.12 -3.32
CA ALA A 31 -9.48 -2.47 -4.45
C ALA A 31 -8.68 -1.28 -4.98
N ILE A 32 -8.12 -0.47 -4.09
CA ILE A 32 -7.26 0.65 -4.49
C ILE A 32 -6.06 0.15 -5.29
N LEU A 33 -5.39 -0.87 -4.79
CA LEU A 33 -4.20 -1.41 -5.46
C LEU A 33 -4.55 -2.02 -6.81
N GLN A 34 -5.67 -2.71 -6.91
CA GLN A 34 -6.14 -3.25 -8.20
C GLN A 34 -6.39 -2.12 -9.20
N LEU A 35 -7.05 -1.06 -8.75
CA LEU A 35 -7.31 0.10 -9.61
C LEU A 35 -6.00 0.71 -10.11
N LEU A 36 -5.06 0.95 -9.19
CA LEU A 36 -3.78 1.54 -9.57
C LEU A 36 -2.95 0.63 -10.46
N ASN A 37 -3.01 -0.66 -10.23
CA ASN A 37 -2.22 -1.64 -10.97
C ASN A 37 -2.73 -1.84 -12.41
N THR A 38 -3.99 -1.50 -12.69
CA THR A 38 -4.52 -1.55 -14.05
C THR A 38 -4.09 -0.37 -14.90
N GLN A 39 -3.57 0.69 -14.28
CA GLN A 39 -3.15 1.88 -14.99
C GLN A 39 -1.73 1.71 -15.52
N SER A 40 -1.52 2.11 -16.76
CA SER A 40 -0.17 2.12 -17.34
C SER A 40 0.65 3.30 -16.82
N CYS A 41 0.01 4.25 -16.20
CA CYS A 41 0.61 5.44 -15.60
C CYS A 41 -0.08 5.70 -14.27
N CYS A 42 0.31 6.77 -13.61
CA CYS A 42 -0.25 7.11 -12.32
C CYS A 42 -1.74 7.48 -12.44
N TYR A 43 -2.47 7.19 -11.38
CA TYR A 43 -3.89 7.54 -11.30
C TYR A 43 -4.06 9.02 -10.98
N HIS A 44 -4.84 9.66 -11.80
CA HIS A 44 -5.29 11.05 -11.61
C HIS A 44 -6.80 11.04 -11.53
N GLY A 45 -7.35 11.77 -10.61
CA GLY A 45 -8.78 11.89 -10.50
C GLY A 45 -9.29 11.62 -9.09
N ASP A 46 -10.57 11.36 -8.98
CA ASP A 46 -11.24 11.17 -7.69
C ASP A 46 -11.61 9.70 -7.52
N MET A 47 -10.80 9.00 -6.74
CA MET A 47 -11.05 7.59 -6.44
C MET A 47 -12.37 7.39 -5.71
N ALA A 48 -12.83 8.38 -4.95
CA ALA A 48 -14.08 8.26 -4.21
C ALA A 48 -15.29 8.18 -5.15
N GLU A 49 -15.14 8.62 -6.40
CA GLU A 49 -16.19 8.46 -7.40
C GLU A 49 -16.24 7.05 -7.95
N GLU A 50 -15.09 6.37 -8.00
CA GLU A 50 -14.99 5.02 -8.55
C GLU A 50 -15.16 3.94 -7.50
N LEU A 51 -14.84 4.25 -6.25
CA LEU A 51 -14.94 3.30 -5.15
C LEU A 51 -16.07 3.72 -4.20
N PRO A 52 -16.89 2.79 -3.74
CA PRO A 52 -18.02 3.12 -2.86
C PRO A 52 -17.56 3.41 -1.43
N ILE A 53 -16.88 4.53 -1.24
CA ILE A 53 -16.27 4.85 0.05
C ILE A 53 -16.24 6.36 0.25
N ALA A 54 -16.41 6.80 1.49
CA ALA A 54 -16.30 8.20 1.85
C ALA A 54 -14.87 8.70 1.71
N LYS A 55 -14.71 9.95 1.30
CA LYS A 55 -13.40 10.55 1.07
C LYS A 55 -12.46 10.47 2.28
N SER A 56 -12.99 10.71 3.48
CA SER A 56 -12.17 10.67 4.69
C SER A 56 -11.62 9.27 4.97
N THR A 57 -12.45 8.25 4.77
CA THR A 57 -12.05 6.87 4.94
C THR A 57 -11.06 6.46 3.85
N LEU A 58 -11.31 6.90 2.63
CA LEU A 58 -10.39 6.64 1.51
C LEU A 58 -9.00 7.20 1.81
N SER A 59 -8.93 8.43 2.34
CA SER A 59 -7.65 9.05 2.68
C SER A 59 -6.88 8.24 3.72
N GLN A 60 -7.56 7.68 4.70
CA GLN A 60 -6.92 6.84 5.71
C GLN A 60 -6.29 5.60 5.08
N HIS A 61 -7.00 4.96 4.16
CA HIS A 61 -6.49 3.78 3.47
C HIS A 61 -5.31 4.11 2.54
N LEU A 62 -5.40 5.23 1.83
CA LEU A 62 -4.31 5.68 0.97
C LEU A 62 -3.05 5.98 1.80
N ASN A 63 -3.21 6.60 2.96
CA ASN A 63 -2.09 6.89 3.85
C ASN A 63 -1.44 5.60 4.36
N GLU A 64 -2.23 4.60 4.70
CA GLU A 64 -1.69 3.31 5.16
C GLU A 64 -0.87 2.63 4.06
N LEU A 65 -1.38 2.63 2.83
CA LEU A 65 -0.66 2.06 1.70
C LEU A 65 0.63 2.83 1.40
N LYS A 66 0.57 4.15 1.52
CA LYS A 66 1.73 5.02 1.30
C LYS A 66 2.79 4.80 2.38
N ASP A 67 2.38 4.74 3.64
CA ASP A 67 3.28 4.49 4.76
C ASP A 67 3.97 3.13 4.64
N ALA A 68 3.27 2.15 4.12
CA ALA A 68 3.85 0.83 3.88
C ALA A 68 4.79 0.80 2.68
N GLY A 69 4.77 1.84 1.87
CA GLY A 69 5.64 1.94 0.69
C GLY A 69 5.10 1.26 -0.55
N LEU A 70 3.83 0.83 -0.56
CA LEU A 70 3.25 0.15 -1.73
C LEU A 70 2.81 1.12 -2.81
N ILE A 71 2.46 2.33 -2.41
CA ILE A 71 2.13 3.40 -3.36
C ILE A 71 2.92 4.65 -3.02
N GLN A 72 3.02 5.51 -3.98
CA GLN A 72 3.56 6.85 -3.80
C GLN A 72 2.55 7.84 -4.35
N GLY A 73 2.52 9.03 -3.79
CA GLY A 73 1.53 10.00 -4.19
C GLY A 73 1.92 11.40 -3.80
N THR A 74 1.42 12.33 -4.58
CA THR A 74 1.56 13.74 -4.32
C THR A 74 0.17 14.33 -4.23
N ILE A 75 -0.10 15.02 -3.13
CA ILE A 75 -1.32 15.78 -2.96
C ILE A 75 -0.93 17.24 -2.99
N THR A 76 -1.14 17.86 -4.14
CA THR A 76 -0.97 19.29 -4.30
C THR A 76 -2.30 19.80 -4.83
N PRO A 77 -3.17 20.28 -3.93
CA PRO A 77 -4.48 20.70 -4.37
C PRO A 77 -4.42 21.72 -5.52
N PRO A 78 -5.29 21.60 -6.53
CA PRO A 78 -6.36 20.61 -6.64
C PRO A 78 -5.94 19.26 -7.21
N SER A 79 -4.66 19.06 -7.45
CA SER A 79 -4.17 17.84 -8.09
C SER A 79 -3.87 16.76 -7.07
N VAL A 80 -4.31 15.54 -7.39
CA VAL A 80 -4.00 14.34 -6.61
C VAL A 80 -3.48 13.31 -7.61
N LYS A 81 -2.34 12.72 -7.27
CA LYS A 81 -1.70 11.75 -8.15
C LYS A 81 -1.18 10.59 -7.31
N TYR A 82 -1.61 9.39 -7.62
CA TYR A 82 -1.17 8.18 -6.93
C TYR A 82 -0.65 7.16 -7.94
N CYS A 83 0.46 6.53 -7.59
CA CYS A 83 1.11 5.52 -8.43
C CYS A 83 1.50 4.32 -7.58
N ILE A 84 1.51 3.14 -8.17
CA ILE A 84 2.17 1.99 -7.56
C ILE A 84 3.67 2.34 -7.40
N HIS A 85 4.23 2.02 -6.25
CA HIS A 85 5.68 2.11 -6.05
C HIS A 85 6.32 0.89 -6.67
N LYS A 86 6.82 1.02 -7.88
CA LYS A 86 7.21 -0.15 -8.70
C LYS A 86 8.26 -1.04 -8.05
N GLU A 87 9.27 -0.44 -7.42
CA GLU A 87 10.33 -1.22 -6.78
C GLU A 87 9.79 -2.01 -5.60
N ASN A 88 9.02 -1.37 -4.74
CA ASN A 88 8.44 -2.04 -3.58
C ASN A 88 7.35 -3.03 -3.99
N TRP A 89 6.65 -2.78 -5.09
CA TRP A 89 5.69 -3.74 -5.63
C TRP A 89 6.39 -5.04 -6.03
N LYS A 90 7.52 -4.92 -6.71
CA LYS A 90 8.34 -6.08 -7.07
C LYS A 90 8.86 -6.81 -5.83
N LEU A 91 9.29 -6.06 -4.83
CA LEU A 91 9.76 -6.66 -3.58
C LEU A 91 8.62 -7.39 -2.86
N ALA A 92 7.45 -6.80 -2.78
CA ALA A 92 6.29 -7.44 -2.17
C ALA A 92 5.93 -8.74 -2.90
N LYS A 93 5.91 -8.72 -4.23
CA LYS A 93 5.67 -9.91 -5.04
C LYS A 93 6.69 -11.00 -4.74
N LYS A 94 7.96 -10.63 -4.66
CA LYS A 94 9.04 -11.58 -4.40
C LYS A 94 8.88 -12.21 -3.02
N LEU A 95 8.72 -11.39 -2.00
CA LEU A 95 8.69 -11.86 -0.61
C LEU A 95 7.42 -12.62 -0.30
N LEU A 96 6.27 -12.06 -0.63
CA LEU A 96 4.98 -12.69 -0.35
C LEU A 96 4.74 -13.88 -1.27
N GLY A 97 5.18 -13.79 -2.52
CA GLY A 97 5.09 -14.91 -3.45
C GLY A 97 5.89 -16.10 -2.97
N ALA A 98 7.10 -15.88 -2.48
CA ALA A 98 7.92 -16.96 -1.92
C ALA A 98 7.27 -17.58 -0.68
N LEU A 99 6.67 -16.75 0.16
CA LEU A 99 5.97 -17.22 1.36
C LEU A 99 4.77 -18.10 0.99
N LEU A 100 4.05 -17.72 -0.03
CA LEU A 100 2.78 -18.37 -0.40
C LEU A 100 2.93 -19.49 -1.42
N THR A 101 4.14 -19.81 -1.79
CA THR A 101 4.41 -20.91 -2.73
C THR A 101 4.33 -22.27 -2.07
#